data_d051905376aca103f14a802faea27a93
#
_entry.id   d051905376aca103f14a802faea27a93
#
_cell.length_a   1.000
_cell.length_b   1.000
_cell.length_c   1.000
_cell.angle_alpha   90.00
_cell.angle_beta   90.00
_cell.angle_gamma   90.00
#
_symmetry.space_group_name_H-M   'P 1'
#
loop_
_entity.id
_entity.type
_entity.pdbx_description
1 polymer ?
#
loop_
_entity_poly.entity_id
_entity_poly.type
_entity_poly.pdbx_seq_one_letter_code
_entity_poly.pdbx_strand_id
1 'polypeptide(L)'
;MTHPLFTKHEDTLQKALTAVETRGYWSPFVEMPSPKVYGETANADGEAAFKAHLNATFQLDQPSTGETVGAEVSPFGFPLGVRYPKADPAALIAAAAAAQREWRAAGPQAWIGVCLEILARVNRASFEIGYSVMHTTGQAFMMAFQAGGPHAQDRALEAVVYAWDQLRRIPGDAHWEKPQGKNPPLAMHKRYTVVPRGTGLVLGCCTFPTWNGYPGLFADLATGNTVIVKPHPGAILPLALTVRIARDVLREAGFDPNVVTLLATEPNDGALVQDLALRPEIKLIDFTGSTQNGTWLERNAHQAQVYTEKAGVNQIVIDSADDIKAAARNIAFSLALYSGQMCTAPQNIYVPRGGIRTSEGTLGFDEIAQAIAGAVQKLVADPARAVELLGAIQNEGVIQRIDEAAKLGRALVESLSLEHPAFAGARVRTPLVLQLDAATDQAQFTKEWFGPISFVIATDSTAQSLDLAGAIAAEHGALTLSVYSTDEAVLEDAHEASIRGGVALSINLTGGVFVNQSAAFSDFHGTGANPAANAALADAAFVANRFRVVQSRVHVEPKAAPAVAG
;
A
#
# COMPACT_ATOMS: atom_id res chain seq x y z
N MET A 1 -12.09 -26.92 19.14
CA MET A 1 -10.95 -26.39 19.94
C MET A 1 -10.39 -25.19 19.19
N THR A 2 -10.06 -24.12 19.89
CA THR A 2 -9.46 -22.91 19.31
C THR A 2 -8.04 -23.23 18.81
N HIS A 3 -7.62 -22.69 17.67
CA HIS A 3 -6.29 -22.93 17.13
C HIS A 3 -5.19 -22.30 18.02
N PRO A 4 -4.09 -22.98 18.36
CA PRO A 4 -3.09 -22.47 19.30
C PRO A 4 -2.50 -21.10 18.92
N LEU A 5 -2.20 -20.85 17.63
CA LEU A 5 -1.68 -19.56 17.16
C LEU A 5 -2.72 -18.44 17.28
N PHE A 6 -4.02 -18.73 17.16
CA PHE A 6 -5.07 -17.74 17.40
C PHE A 6 -5.07 -17.30 18.86
N THR A 7 -5.06 -18.25 19.80
CA THR A 7 -4.98 -17.95 21.23
C THR A 7 -3.71 -17.19 21.59
N LYS A 8 -2.57 -17.55 21.00
CA LYS A 8 -1.27 -16.88 21.23
C LYS A 8 -1.33 -15.37 20.93
N HIS A 9 -2.06 -14.98 19.89
CA HIS A 9 -2.11 -13.59 19.38
C HIS A 9 -3.44 -12.87 19.67
N GLU A 10 -4.29 -13.43 20.53
CA GLU A 10 -5.64 -12.89 20.81
C GLU A 10 -5.61 -11.45 21.33
N ASP A 11 -4.67 -11.10 22.21
CA ASP A 11 -4.51 -9.74 22.74
C ASP A 11 -4.19 -8.72 21.62
N THR A 12 -3.29 -9.06 20.72
CA THR A 12 -2.95 -8.23 19.55
C THR A 12 -4.18 -8.03 18.65
N LEU A 13 -4.90 -9.11 18.38
CA LEU A 13 -6.11 -9.07 17.55
C LEU A 13 -7.20 -8.20 18.18
N GLN A 14 -7.42 -8.29 19.49
CA GLN A 14 -8.43 -7.50 20.17
C GLN A 14 -8.10 -6.01 20.21
N LYS A 15 -6.83 -5.66 20.45
CA LYS A 15 -6.37 -4.27 20.38
C LYS A 15 -6.50 -3.68 18.98
N ALA A 16 -6.16 -4.46 17.96
CA ALA A 16 -6.30 -4.05 16.57
C ALA A 16 -7.79 -3.87 16.17
N LEU A 17 -8.70 -4.71 16.65
CA LEU A 17 -10.16 -4.52 16.47
C LEU A 17 -10.60 -3.18 17.07
N THR A 18 -10.17 -2.87 18.29
CA THR A 18 -10.48 -1.59 18.93
C THR A 18 -9.94 -0.41 18.13
N ALA A 19 -8.71 -0.53 17.59
CA ALA A 19 -8.12 0.52 16.77
C ALA A 19 -8.90 0.76 15.46
N VAL A 20 -9.38 -0.30 14.80
CA VAL A 20 -10.27 -0.18 13.62
C VAL A 20 -11.60 0.49 13.96
N GLU A 21 -12.19 0.18 15.11
CA GLU A 21 -13.47 0.74 15.56
C GLU A 21 -13.36 2.22 15.94
N THR A 22 -12.27 2.60 16.62
CA THR A 22 -12.08 3.96 17.16
C THR A 22 -11.33 4.90 16.22
N ARG A 23 -10.65 4.36 15.22
CA ARG A 23 -9.73 5.12 14.33
C ARG A 23 -8.62 5.85 15.08
N GLY A 24 -8.30 5.41 16.32
CA GLY A 24 -7.21 5.92 17.11
C GLY A 24 -5.86 5.33 16.70
N TYR A 25 -4.78 6.05 16.97
CA TYR A 25 -3.44 5.52 16.74
C TYR A 25 -3.16 4.32 17.65
N TRP A 26 -2.75 3.23 17.04
CA TRP A 26 -2.21 2.06 17.72
C TRP A 26 -1.34 1.26 16.75
N SER A 27 -0.22 0.73 17.23
CA SER A 27 0.61 -0.21 16.49
C SER A 27 1.34 -1.15 17.47
N PRO A 28 1.41 -2.45 17.20
CA PRO A 28 2.28 -3.38 17.91
C PRO A 28 3.72 -3.35 17.37
N PHE A 29 3.98 -2.68 16.25
CA PHE A 29 5.25 -2.66 15.54
C PHE A 29 5.92 -1.29 15.68
N VAL A 30 7.02 -1.24 16.43
CA VAL A 30 7.68 0.03 16.73
C VAL A 30 8.42 0.55 15.50
N GLU A 31 8.06 1.75 15.03
CA GLU A 31 8.63 2.36 13.84
C GLU A 31 10.06 2.91 14.03
N MET A 32 10.48 3.16 15.28
CA MET A 32 11.84 3.61 15.57
C MET A 32 12.78 2.41 15.72
N PRO A 33 13.90 2.35 14.98
CA PRO A 33 14.87 1.25 15.06
C PRO A 33 15.69 1.31 16.35
N SER A 34 15.01 1.28 17.50
CA SER A 34 15.61 1.43 18.83
C SER A 34 16.22 0.13 19.34
N PRO A 35 17.48 0.12 19.79
CA PRO A 35 18.09 -1.04 20.45
C PRO A 35 17.32 -1.53 21.68
N LYS A 36 16.61 -0.65 22.37
CA LYS A 36 15.78 -1.01 23.53
C LYS A 36 14.58 -1.90 23.15
N VAL A 37 14.11 -1.81 21.90
CA VAL A 37 12.96 -2.57 21.39
C VAL A 37 13.41 -3.80 20.64
N TYR A 38 14.36 -3.63 19.73
CA TYR A 38 14.78 -4.67 18.81
C TYR A 38 16.00 -5.48 19.26
N GLY A 39 16.76 -4.96 20.23
CA GLY A 39 18.03 -5.53 20.70
C GLY A 39 19.24 -4.74 20.23
N GLU A 40 20.32 -4.80 21.00
CA GLU A 40 21.54 -4.02 20.77
C GLU A 40 22.23 -4.35 19.44
N THR A 41 22.13 -5.60 18.96
CA THR A 41 22.78 -6.06 17.73
C THR A 41 21.86 -6.11 16.53
N ALA A 42 20.55 -5.88 16.71
CA ALA A 42 19.52 -6.11 15.68
C ALA A 42 19.80 -5.41 14.34
N ASN A 43 20.32 -4.18 14.38
CA ASN A 43 20.68 -3.45 13.16
C ASN A 43 21.86 -4.10 12.43
N ALA A 44 22.93 -4.41 13.16
CA ALA A 44 24.13 -5.06 12.60
C ALA A 44 23.82 -6.47 12.10
N ASP A 45 23.00 -7.23 12.84
CA ASP A 45 22.57 -8.58 12.46
C ASP A 45 21.70 -8.54 11.19
N GLY A 46 20.77 -7.58 11.10
CA GLY A 46 19.93 -7.39 9.92
C GLY A 46 20.72 -6.97 8.67
N GLU A 47 21.70 -6.10 8.84
CA GLU A 47 22.61 -5.73 7.74
C GLU A 47 23.46 -6.92 7.29
N ALA A 48 24.00 -7.70 8.24
CA ALA A 48 24.76 -8.90 7.95
C ALA A 48 23.89 -9.96 7.24
N ALA A 49 22.65 -10.17 7.68
CA ALA A 49 21.69 -11.06 7.05
C ALA A 49 21.39 -10.64 5.61
N PHE A 50 21.13 -9.35 5.37
CA PHE A 50 20.99 -8.81 4.01
C PHE A 50 22.24 -9.08 3.16
N LYS A 51 23.43 -8.74 3.66
CA LYS A 51 24.71 -8.95 2.94
C LYS A 51 24.95 -10.42 2.59
N ALA A 52 24.48 -11.35 3.41
CA ALA A 52 24.60 -12.79 3.13
C ALA A 52 23.77 -13.25 1.91
N HIS A 53 22.79 -12.46 1.46
CA HIS A 53 22.06 -12.75 0.24
C HIS A 53 22.79 -12.27 -1.03
N LEU A 54 23.71 -11.31 -0.90
CA LEU A 54 24.40 -10.75 -2.07
C LEU A 54 25.25 -11.82 -2.77
N ASN A 55 25.08 -11.90 -4.09
CA ASN A 55 25.77 -12.89 -4.96
C ASN A 55 25.52 -14.36 -4.56
N ALA A 56 24.38 -14.63 -3.92
CA ALA A 56 24.01 -15.96 -3.44
C ALA A 56 22.69 -16.44 -4.06
N THR A 57 22.47 -17.76 -4.01
CA THR A 57 21.17 -18.34 -4.37
C THR A 57 20.24 -18.30 -3.16
N PHE A 58 19.11 -17.62 -3.34
CA PHE A 58 18.04 -17.57 -2.33
C PHE A 58 17.38 -18.94 -2.19
N GLN A 59 17.44 -19.51 -1.00
CA GLN A 59 16.86 -20.83 -0.73
C GLN A 59 15.36 -20.72 -0.45
N LEU A 60 14.57 -21.43 -1.24
CA LEU A 60 13.12 -21.53 -1.06
C LEU A 60 12.65 -22.91 -1.54
N ASP A 61 11.99 -23.65 -0.68
CA ASP A 61 11.54 -25.03 -0.91
C ASP A 61 10.16 -25.09 -1.56
N GLN A 62 10.02 -24.59 -2.77
CA GLN A 62 8.80 -24.61 -3.56
C GLN A 62 9.02 -25.34 -4.91
N PRO A 63 7.94 -25.64 -5.67
CA PRO A 63 8.11 -26.12 -7.03
C PRO A 63 8.97 -25.18 -7.87
N SER A 64 10.02 -25.73 -8.48
CA SER A 64 10.95 -24.95 -9.32
C SER A 64 11.41 -25.79 -10.51
N THR A 65 11.91 -25.11 -11.56
CA THR A 65 12.47 -25.76 -12.75
C THR A 65 13.89 -26.27 -12.54
N GLY A 66 14.53 -25.93 -11.43
CA GLY A 66 15.96 -26.14 -11.18
C GLY A 66 16.84 -24.99 -11.70
N GLU A 67 16.29 -24.08 -12.51
CA GLU A 67 16.97 -22.85 -12.95
C GLU A 67 16.76 -21.72 -11.92
N THR A 68 17.52 -20.64 -12.10
CA THR A 68 17.40 -19.44 -11.27
C THR A 68 17.21 -18.19 -12.11
N VAL A 69 16.52 -17.19 -11.53
CA VAL A 69 16.31 -15.85 -12.09
C VAL A 69 16.73 -14.78 -11.08
N GLY A 70 16.91 -13.56 -11.53
CA GLY A 70 17.20 -12.39 -10.68
C GLY A 70 18.19 -11.45 -11.36
N ALA A 71 17.77 -10.19 -11.52
CA ALA A 71 18.55 -9.14 -12.17
C ALA A 71 18.49 -7.82 -11.39
N GLU A 72 18.28 -7.89 -10.06
CA GLU A 72 18.17 -6.71 -9.21
C GLU A 72 19.47 -5.92 -9.16
N VAL A 73 19.34 -4.63 -9.40
CA VAL A 73 20.43 -3.65 -9.27
C VAL A 73 20.00 -2.62 -8.25
N SER A 74 20.81 -2.43 -7.22
CA SER A 74 20.55 -1.40 -6.23
C SER A 74 20.56 -0.01 -6.87
N PRO A 75 19.57 0.84 -6.59
CA PRO A 75 19.59 2.25 -6.97
C PRO A 75 20.80 3.01 -6.42
N PHE A 76 21.48 2.43 -5.42
CA PHE A 76 22.75 2.92 -4.88
C PHE A 76 23.99 2.48 -5.70
N GLY A 77 23.81 1.79 -6.85
CA GLY A 77 24.83 1.65 -7.88
C GLY A 77 25.60 0.33 -7.92
N PHE A 78 25.03 -0.77 -7.39
CA PHE A 78 25.65 -2.10 -7.50
C PHE A 78 24.62 -3.20 -7.74
N PRO A 79 24.98 -4.30 -8.46
CA PRO A 79 24.10 -5.46 -8.62
C PRO A 79 23.98 -6.23 -7.30
N LEU A 80 22.78 -6.67 -6.94
CA LEU A 80 22.60 -7.52 -5.77
C LEU A 80 23.13 -8.94 -6.00
N GLY A 81 23.04 -9.44 -7.24
CA GLY A 81 23.51 -10.77 -7.61
C GLY A 81 22.71 -11.91 -6.96
N VAL A 82 21.56 -11.61 -6.34
CA VAL A 82 20.70 -12.63 -5.73
C VAL A 82 20.01 -13.44 -6.81
N ARG A 83 20.05 -14.78 -6.68
CA ARG A 83 19.44 -15.70 -7.64
C ARG A 83 18.30 -16.45 -6.98
N TYR A 84 17.07 -16.29 -7.48
CA TYR A 84 15.86 -16.92 -6.95
C TYR A 84 15.50 -18.18 -7.75
N PRO A 85 14.89 -19.21 -7.13
CA PRO A 85 14.37 -20.36 -7.86
C PRO A 85 13.38 -19.88 -8.94
N LYS A 86 13.63 -20.28 -10.18
CA LYS A 86 12.69 -20.07 -11.29
C LYS A 86 11.57 -21.09 -11.18
N ALA A 87 10.33 -20.63 -11.20
CA ALA A 87 9.16 -21.49 -11.11
C ALA A 87 8.35 -21.44 -12.42
N ASP A 88 7.75 -22.59 -12.77
CA ASP A 88 6.71 -22.64 -13.78
C ASP A 88 5.37 -22.18 -13.17
N PRO A 89 4.67 -21.17 -13.73
CA PRO A 89 3.38 -20.73 -13.23
C PRO A 89 2.33 -21.85 -13.11
N ALA A 90 2.30 -22.81 -14.04
CA ALA A 90 1.37 -23.91 -13.98
C ALA A 90 1.65 -24.85 -12.80
N ALA A 91 2.93 -25.08 -12.49
CA ALA A 91 3.32 -25.87 -11.32
C ALA A 91 2.97 -25.16 -10.01
N LEU A 92 3.12 -23.83 -9.91
CA LEU A 92 2.71 -23.05 -8.74
C LEU A 92 1.18 -23.08 -8.55
N ILE A 93 0.41 -22.94 -9.64
CA ILE A 93 -1.06 -23.04 -9.61
C ILE A 93 -1.48 -24.42 -9.10
N ALA A 94 -0.88 -25.50 -9.62
CA ALA A 94 -1.18 -26.86 -9.20
C ALA A 94 -0.86 -27.10 -7.72
N ALA A 95 0.27 -26.59 -7.23
CA ALA A 95 0.67 -26.68 -5.82
C ALA A 95 -0.29 -25.89 -4.92
N ALA A 96 -0.66 -24.67 -5.31
CA ALA A 96 -1.63 -23.85 -4.59
C ALA A 96 -3.00 -24.54 -4.51
N ALA A 97 -3.47 -25.13 -5.62
CA ALA A 97 -4.74 -25.89 -5.67
C ALA A 97 -4.71 -27.13 -4.75
N ALA A 98 -3.59 -27.84 -4.68
CA ALA A 98 -3.42 -28.99 -3.78
C ALA A 98 -3.48 -28.55 -2.31
N ALA A 99 -2.77 -27.47 -1.93
CA ALA A 99 -2.75 -26.91 -0.59
C ALA A 99 -4.11 -26.34 -0.15
N GLN A 100 -4.92 -25.82 -1.09
CA GLN A 100 -6.17 -25.12 -0.80
C GLN A 100 -7.19 -25.94 -0.02
N ARG A 101 -7.23 -27.26 -0.22
CA ARG A 101 -8.23 -28.12 0.44
C ARG A 101 -8.02 -28.17 1.96
N GLU A 102 -6.80 -28.41 2.37
CA GLU A 102 -6.43 -28.48 3.80
C GLU A 102 -6.51 -27.10 4.44
N TRP A 103 -5.96 -26.08 3.79
CA TRP A 103 -6.01 -24.70 4.24
C TRP A 103 -7.45 -24.22 4.48
N ARG A 104 -8.36 -24.46 3.52
CA ARG A 104 -9.79 -24.16 3.69
C ARG A 104 -10.38 -24.88 4.91
N ALA A 105 -10.04 -26.17 5.10
CA ALA A 105 -10.59 -26.98 6.18
C ALA A 105 -10.11 -26.51 7.57
N ALA A 106 -8.97 -25.82 7.66
CA ALA A 106 -8.43 -25.26 8.90
C ALA A 106 -9.35 -24.19 9.53
N GLY A 107 -10.04 -23.43 8.70
CA GLY A 107 -11.05 -22.44 9.11
C GLY A 107 -10.49 -21.11 9.61
N PRO A 108 -11.38 -20.13 9.88
CA PRO A 108 -11.00 -18.74 10.14
C PRO A 108 -10.01 -18.54 11.29
N GLN A 109 -10.15 -19.22 12.41
CA GLN A 109 -9.22 -19.05 13.53
C GLN A 109 -7.79 -19.48 13.19
N ALA A 110 -7.62 -20.56 12.41
CA ALA A 110 -6.32 -21.00 11.96
C ALA A 110 -5.71 -19.98 10.98
N TRP A 111 -6.49 -19.49 10.00
CA TRP A 111 -6.02 -18.50 9.04
C TRP A 111 -5.52 -17.22 9.73
N ILE A 112 -6.32 -16.68 10.64
CA ILE A 112 -5.97 -15.47 11.42
C ILE A 112 -4.75 -15.71 12.30
N GLY A 113 -4.71 -16.82 13.05
CA GLY A 113 -3.60 -17.15 13.94
C GLY A 113 -2.27 -17.30 13.17
N VAL A 114 -2.29 -17.97 12.01
CA VAL A 114 -1.12 -18.11 11.13
C VAL A 114 -0.68 -16.74 10.59
N CYS A 115 -1.58 -15.90 10.12
CA CYS A 115 -1.26 -14.54 9.65
C CYS A 115 -0.58 -13.72 10.75
N LEU A 116 -1.11 -13.73 11.96
CA LEU A 116 -0.53 -13.01 13.10
C LEU A 116 0.87 -13.54 13.48
N GLU A 117 1.09 -14.87 13.42
CA GLU A 117 2.42 -15.46 13.65
C GLU A 117 3.41 -15.08 12.55
N ILE A 118 2.97 -15.06 11.28
CA ILE A 118 3.80 -14.57 10.16
C ILE A 118 4.22 -13.12 10.44
N LEU A 119 3.29 -12.24 10.80
CA LEU A 119 3.59 -10.83 11.10
C LEU A 119 4.55 -10.69 12.28
N ALA A 120 4.39 -11.47 13.34
CA ALA A 120 5.30 -11.46 14.47
C ALA A 120 6.73 -11.88 14.07
N ARG A 121 6.89 -12.81 13.11
CA ARG A 121 8.21 -13.21 12.60
C ARG A 121 8.78 -12.22 11.60
N VAL A 122 7.95 -11.65 10.74
CA VAL A 122 8.33 -10.55 9.83
C VAL A 122 8.84 -9.35 10.64
N ASN A 123 8.20 -9.02 11.76
CA ASN A 123 8.66 -7.94 12.64
C ASN A 123 10.05 -8.20 13.22
N ARG A 124 10.36 -9.44 13.62
CA ARG A 124 11.73 -9.79 14.07
C ARG A 124 12.78 -9.63 12.96
N ALA A 125 12.38 -9.76 11.70
CA ALA A 125 13.25 -9.57 10.53
C ALA A 125 13.22 -8.14 9.98
N SER A 126 12.66 -7.15 10.69
CA SER A 126 12.47 -5.78 10.18
C SER A 126 13.74 -5.10 9.70
N PHE A 127 14.90 -5.36 10.31
CA PHE A 127 16.17 -4.80 9.84
C PHE A 127 16.65 -5.45 8.54
N GLU A 128 16.61 -6.79 8.42
CA GLU A 128 16.94 -7.51 7.18
C GLU A 128 16.02 -7.06 6.03
N ILE A 129 14.72 -6.93 6.29
CA ILE A 129 13.74 -6.42 5.33
C ILE A 129 14.02 -4.95 5.01
N GLY A 130 14.34 -4.11 6.00
CA GLY A 130 14.68 -2.70 5.80
C GLY A 130 15.87 -2.51 4.87
N TYR A 131 16.97 -3.24 5.07
CA TYR A 131 18.12 -3.22 4.15
C TYR A 131 17.76 -3.77 2.77
N SER A 132 16.92 -4.80 2.68
CA SER A 132 16.43 -5.33 1.40
C SER A 132 15.61 -4.30 0.65
N VAL A 133 14.70 -3.59 1.34
CA VAL A 133 13.90 -2.49 0.77
C VAL A 133 14.81 -1.35 0.33
N MET A 134 15.73 -0.88 1.19
CA MET A 134 16.70 0.16 0.83
C MET A 134 17.38 -0.15 -0.51
N HIS A 135 17.97 -1.33 -0.63
CA HIS A 135 18.78 -1.71 -1.79
C HIS A 135 18.01 -2.19 -3.02
N THR A 136 16.71 -2.40 -2.92
CA THR A 136 15.87 -2.72 -4.10
C THR A 136 15.02 -1.54 -4.55
N THR A 137 14.72 -0.59 -3.66
CA THR A 137 13.82 0.52 -3.96
C THR A 137 14.52 1.88 -4.07
N GLY A 138 15.67 2.05 -3.43
CA GLY A 138 16.36 3.34 -3.32
C GLY A 138 15.89 4.20 -2.15
N GLN A 139 14.99 3.74 -1.30
CA GLN A 139 14.65 4.44 -0.06
C GLN A 139 15.87 4.57 0.84
N ALA A 140 16.07 5.72 1.49
CA ALA A 140 17.07 5.84 2.55
C ALA A 140 16.72 4.90 3.72
N PHE A 141 17.74 4.44 4.47
CA PHE A 141 17.55 3.35 5.43
C PHE A 141 16.41 3.60 6.43
N MET A 142 16.31 4.80 7.00
CA MET A 142 15.24 5.10 7.97
C MET A 142 13.85 4.90 7.37
N MET A 143 13.64 5.42 6.16
CA MET A 143 12.37 5.24 5.46
C MET A 143 12.15 3.78 5.06
N ALA A 144 13.17 3.10 4.56
CA ALA A 144 13.10 1.69 4.18
C ALA A 144 12.74 0.79 5.38
N PHE A 145 13.29 1.08 6.55
CA PHE A 145 12.94 0.40 7.80
C PHE A 145 11.50 0.68 8.21
N GLN A 146 11.09 1.96 8.26
CA GLN A 146 9.74 2.35 8.70
C GLN A 146 8.67 1.87 7.72
N ALA A 147 8.75 2.30 6.46
CA ALA A 147 7.75 2.00 5.45
C ALA A 147 7.78 0.53 5.01
N GLY A 148 8.98 -0.05 4.84
CA GLY A 148 9.14 -1.45 4.42
C GLY A 148 8.92 -2.47 5.54
N GLY A 149 9.08 -2.07 6.79
CA GLY A 149 8.91 -2.87 8.01
C GLY A 149 7.63 -2.53 8.76
N PRO A 150 7.68 -1.80 9.90
CA PRO A 150 6.55 -1.57 10.79
C PRO A 150 5.27 -1.06 10.13
N HIS A 151 5.35 -0.04 9.27
CA HIS A 151 4.15 0.50 8.61
C HIS A 151 3.51 -0.49 7.62
N ALA A 152 4.33 -1.27 6.89
CA ALA A 152 3.82 -2.35 6.03
C ALA A 152 3.15 -3.44 6.86
N GLN A 153 3.73 -3.79 8.01
CA GLN A 153 3.18 -4.77 8.94
C GLN A 153 1.86 -4.31 9.55
N ASP A 154 1.73 -3.02 9.86
CA ASP A 154 0.46 -2.42 10.32
C ASP A 154 -0.64 -2.52 9.24
N ARG A 155 -0.32 -2.24 7.97
CA ARG A 155 -1.26 -2.42 6.85
C ARG A 155 -1.67 -3.89 6.66
N ALA A 156 -0.74 -4.81 6.84
CA ALA A 156 -1.04 -6.24 6.84
C ALA A 156 -1.97 -6.63 8.00
N LEU A 157 -1.67 -6.15 9.21
CA LEU A 157 -2.48 -6.42 10.40
C LEU A 157 -3.89 -5.83 10.25
N GLU A 158 -4.01 -4.64 9.67
CA GLU A 158 -5.29 -4.02 9.35
C GLU A 158 -6.14 -4.93 8.44
N ALA A 159 -5.55 -5.48 7.37
CA ALA A 159 -6.24 -6.43 6.49
C ALA A 159 -6.68 -7.71 7.24
N VAL A 160 -5.82 -8.26 8.09
CA VAL A 160 -6.13 -9.45 8.92
C VAL A 160 -7.30 -9.16 9.86
N VAL A 161 -7.31 -7.99 10.49
CA VAL A 161 -8.36 -7.60 11.45
C VAL A 161 -9.69 -7.37 10.76
N TYR A 162 -9.71 -6.69 9.62
CA TYR A 162 -10.93 -6.55 8.82
C TYR A 162 -11.46 -7.92 8.36
N ALA A 163 -10.58 -8.83 7.95
CA ALA A 163 -10.99 -10.19 7.59
C ALA A 163 -11.63 -10.90 8.79
N TRP A 164 -11.01 -10.84 9.97
CA TRP A 164 -11.56 -11.42 11.19
C TRP A 164 -12.91 -10.80 11.57
N ASP A 165 -13.05 -9.48 11.52
CA ASP A 165 -14.31 -8.82 11.84
C ASP A 165 -15.46 -9.27 10.93
N GLN A 166 -15.21 -9.49 9.65
CA GLN A 166 -16.20 -10.01 8.73
C GLN A 166 -16.50 -11.50 8.98
N LEU A 167 -15.47 -12.32 9.21
CA LEU A 167 -15.62 -13.77 9.39
C LEU A 167 -16.31 -14.13 10.71
N ARG A 168 -16.02 -13.44 11.82
CA ARG A 168 -16.63 -13.70 13.15
C ARG A 168 -18.14 -13.45 13.19
N ARG A 169 -18.69 -12.70 12.24
CA ARG A 169 -20.13 -12.40 12.10
C ARG A 169 -20.91 -13.54 11.44
N ILE A 170 -20.23 -14.55 10.91
CA ILE A 170 -20.84 -15.68 10.22
C ILE A 170 -20.94 -16.83 11.23
N PRO A 171 -22.16 -17.19 11.68
CA PRO A 171 -22.33 -18.33 12.58
C PRO A 171 -21.98 -19.62 11.84
N GLY A 172 -21.32 -20.57 12.54
CA GLY A 172 -21.09 -21.91 11.97
C GLY A 172 -22.41 -22.68 11.80
N ASP A 173 -23.26 -22.60 12.83
CA ASP A 173 -24.55 -23.28 12.88
C ASP A 173 -25.65 -22.34 13.41
N ALA A 174 -26.88 -22.57 12.99
CA ALA A 174 -28.06 -21.87 13.51
C ALA A 174 -29.28 -22.80 13.56
N HIS A 175 -30.02 -22.74 14.65
CA HIS A 175 -31.36 -23.30 14.75
C HIS A 175 -32.38 -22.22 14.36
N TRP A 176 -33.30 -22.55 13.46
CA TRP A 176 -34.29 -21.62 12.97
C TRP A 176 -35.69 -22.23 13.14
N GLU A 177 -36.58 -21.50 13.78
CA GLU A 177 -37.99 -21.89 13.96
C GLU A 177 -38.92 -20.77 13.48
N LYS A 178 -39.94 -21.15 12.74
CA LYS A 178 -40.98 -20.24 12.27
C LYS A 178 -42.34 -20.67 12.81
N PRO A 179 -43.02 -19.85 13.64
CA PRO A 179 -44.37 -20.12 14.10
C PRO A 179 -45.34 -20.29 12.92
N GLN A 180 -46.30 -21.25 13.08
CA GLN A 180 -47.33 -21.55 12.06
C GLN A 180 -48.76 -21.45 12.65
N GLY A 181 -49.00 -20.47 13.50
CA GLY A 181 -50.27 -20.26 14.17
C GLY A 181 -50.64 -21.44 15.09
N LYS A 182 -51.68 -22.21 14.75
CA LYS A 182 -52.11 -23.39 15.52
C LYS A 182 -51.36 -24.67 15.18
N ASN A 183 -50.58 -24.66 14.09
CA ASN A 183 -49.78 -25.81 13.69
C ASN A 183 -48.42 -25.80 14.38
N PRO A 184 -47.77 -26.98 14.48
CA PRO A 184 -46.39 -27.04 14.95
C PRO A 184 -45.49 -26.10 14.12
N PRO A 185 -44.49 -25.42 14.77
CA PRO A 185 -43.58 -24.55 14.04
C PRO A 185 -42.75 -25.34 13.01
N LEU A 186 -42.34 -24.68 11.95
CA LEU A 186 -41.34 -25.22 11.04
C LEU A 186 -39.96 -25.00 11.68
N ALA A 187 -39.15 -26.07 11.78
CA ALA A 187 -37.80 -25.98 12.32
C ALA A 187 -36.74 -26.48 11.33
N MET A 188 -35.61 -25.79 11.30
CA MET A 188 -34.46 -26.16 10.48
C MET A 188 -33.18 -26.00 11.30
N HIS A 189 -32.28 -26.93 11.16
CA HIS A 189 -30.87 -26.75 11.47
C HIS A 189 -30.15 -26.24 10.21
N LYS A 190 -29.42 -25.14 10.35
CA LYS A 190 -28.66 -24.51 9.28
C LYS A 190 -27.18 -24.55 9.59
N ARG A 191 -26.36 -24.80 8.59
CA ARG A 191 -24.91 -24.73 8.67
C ARG A 191 -24.39 -23.74 7.61
N TYR A 192 -23.47 -22.86 8.04
CA TYR A 192 -22.82 -21.88 7.18
C TYR A 192 -21.34 -22.22 7.06
N THR A 193 -20.85 -22.33 5.84
CA THR A 193 -19.45 -22.66 5.56
C THR A 193 -18.82 -21.51 4.81
N VAL A 194 -17.77 -20.94 5.37
CA VAL A 194 -16.92 -19.95 4.67
C VAL A 194 -16.10 -20.68 3.61
N VAL A 195 -16.20 -20.22 2.38
CA VAL A 195 -15.50 -20.79 1.22
C VAL A 195 -14.60 -19.72 0.61
N PRO A 196 -13.27 -19.87 0.68
CA PRO A 196 -12.33 -19.02 -0.04
C PRO A 196 -12.61 -18.99 -1.53
N ARG A 197 -12.26 -17.92 -2.22
CA ARG A 197 -12.44 -17.85 -3.69
C ARG A 197 -11.51 -18.78 -4.45
N GLY A 198 -10.28 -18.98 -3.96
CA GLY A 198 -9.26 -19.81 -4.61
C GLY A 198 -7.87 -19.21 -4.52
N THR A 199 -7.12 -19.23 -5.62
CA THR A 199 -5.75 -18.70 -5.65
C THR A 199 -5.75 -17.20 -5.93
N GLY A 200 -5.07 -16.45 -5.05
CA GLY A 200 -4.73 -15.05 -5.24
C GLY A 200 -3.39 -14.86 -5.95
N LEU A 201 -3.25 -13.76 -6.67
CA LEU A 201 -2.03 -13.31 -7.33
C LEU A 201 -1.72 -11.89 -6.85
N VAL A 202 -0.63 -11.73 -6.09
CA VAL A 202 -0.15 -10.42 -5.64
C VAL A 202 0.95 -9.95 -6.59
N LEU A 203 0.69 -8.85 -7.31
CA LEU A 203 1.62 -8.22 -8.24
C LEU A 203 2.25 -7.00 -7.56
N GLY A 204 3.47 -7.17 -7.05
CA GLY A 204 4.18 -6.16 -6.29
C GLY A 204 4.79 -5.06 -7.16
N CYS A 205 4.85 -3.83 -6.63
CA CYS A 205 5.52 -2.69 -7.23
C CYS A 205 7.02 -2.63 -6.86
N CYS A 206 7.77 -1.72 -7.49
CA CYS A 206 9.20 -1.57 -7.25
C CYS A 206 9.58 -0.53 -6.20
N THR A 207 8.66 0.36 -5.81
CA THR A 207 8.96 1.46 -4.90
C THR A 207 8.58 1.16 -3.44
N PHE A 208 7.49 0.41 -3.23
CA PHE A 208 6.99 0.00 -1.92
C PHE A 208 6.56 -1.48 -1.91
N PRO A 209 7.49 -2.44 -2.14
CA PRO A 209 7.13 -3.83 -2.38
C PRO A 209 6.36 -4.47 -1.22
N THR A 210 6.76 -4.24 0.03
CA THR A 210 6.10 -4.77 1.22
C THR A 210 4.85 -3.98 1.57
N TRP A 211 4.94 -2.65 1.62
CA TRP A 211 3.84 -1.79 2.03
C TRP A 211 2.59 -1.97 1.16
N ASN A 212 2.76 -2.01 -0.16
CA ASN A 212 1.65 -2.23 -1.10
C ASN A 212 1.31 -3.72 -1.30
N GLY A 213 2.29 -4.62 -1.15
CA GLY A 213 2.06 -6.06 -1.34
C GLY A 213 1.37 -6.74 -0.16
N TYR A 214 1.61 -6.27 1.07
CA TYR A 214 1.09 -6.91 2.27
C TYR A 214 -0.43 -6.86 2.43
N PRO A 215 -1.15 -5.75 2.16
CA PRO A 215 -2.60 -5.73 2.30
C PRO A 215 -3.27 -6.87 1.52
N GLY A 216 -2.94 -7.05 0.24
CA GLY A 216 -3.48 -8.12 -0.60
C GLY A 216 -3.06 -9.50 -0.13
N LEU A 217 -1.76 -9.71 0.12
CA LEU A 217 -1.22 -10.99 0.61
C LEU A 217 -1.92 -11.45 1.89
N PHE A 218 -2.02 -10.57 2.88
CA PHE A 218 -2.59 -10.93 4.18
C PHE A 218 -4.12 -10.98 4.15
N ALA A 219 -4.80 -10.18 3.32
CA ALA A 219 -6.24 -10.31 3.10
C ALA A 219 -6.61 -11.65 2.47
N ASP A 220 -5.83 -12.13 1.50
CA ASP A 220 -6.02 -13.43 0.87
C ASP A 220 -5.80 -14.57 1.87
N LEU A 221 -4.69 -14.57 2.59
CA LEU A 221 -4.40 -15.59 3.59
C LEU A 221 -5.44 -15.61 4.73
N ALA A 222 -5.79 -14.44 5.26
CA ALA A 222 -6.74 -14.29 6.36
C ALA A 222 -8.17 -14.71 6.00
N THR A 223 -8.49 -14.77 4.70
CA THR A 223 -9.77 -15.26 4.18
C THR A 223 -9.69 -16.67 3.59
N GLY A 224 -8.56 -17.37 3.86
CA GLY A 224 -8.38 -18.80 3.54
C GLY A 224 -8.00 -19.09 2.11
N ASN A 225 -7.60 -18.10 1.31
CA ASN A 225 -7.10 -18.27 -0.06
C ASN A 225 -5.63 -18.68 -0.04
N THR A 226 -5.18 -19.36 -1.10
CA THR A 226 -3.76 -19.56 -1.40
C THR A 226 -3.24 -18.38 -2.19
N VAL A 227 -1.92 -18.11 -2.18
CA VAL A 227 -1.37 -16.89 -2.80
C VAL A 227 -0.10 -17.19 -3.58
N ILE A 228 -0.04 -16.70 -4.82
CA ILE A 228 1.20 -16.59 -5.60
C ILE A 228 1.67 -15.13 -5.49
N VAL A 229 2.82 -14.91 -4.87
CA VAL A 229 3.44 -13.59 -4.76
C VAL A 229 4.39 -13.39 -5.92
N LYS A 230 4.11 -12.41 -6.77
CA LYS A 230 4.94 -12.02 -7.90
C LYS A 230 5.50 -10.62 -7.67
N PRO A 231 6.71 -10.47 -7.11
CA PRO A 231 7.38 -9.18 -6.93
C PRO A 231 7.68 -8.51 -8.27
N HIS A 232 7.91 -7.19 -8.23
CA HIS A 232 8.54 -6.50 -9.36
C HIS A 232 9.96 -7.04 -9.56
N PRO A 233 10.43 -7.27 -10.81
CA PRO A 233 11.77 -7.87 -11.06
C PRO A 233 12.94 -7.02 -10.51
N GLY A 234 12.74 -5.73 -10.27
CA GLY A 234 13.72 -4.86 -9.62
C GLY A 234 13.65 -4.82 -8.08
N ALA A 235 12.66 -5.52 -7.46
CA ALA A 235 12.47 -5.50 -6.00
C ALA A 235 11.88 -6.85 -5.53
N ILE A 236 12.62 -7.94 -5.71
CA ILE A 236 12.19 -9.31 -5.39
C ILE A 236 12.47 -9.64 -3.91
N LEU A 237 13.67 -9.30 -3.42
CA LEU A 237 14.19 -9.75 -2.14
C LEU A 237 13.25 -9.49 -0.94
N PRO A 238 12.63 -8.30 -0.76
CA PRO A 238 11.77 -8.04 0.39
C PRO A 238 10.58 -8.98 0.49
N LEU A 239 9.90 -9.24 -0.64
CA LEU A 239 8.77 -10.17 -0.68
C LEU A 239 9.22 -11.64 -0.67
N ALA A 240 10.39 -11.98 -1.21
CA ALA A 240 10.95 -13.32 -1.11
C ALA A 240 11.25 -13.71 0.35
N LEU A 241 11.79 -12.77 1.15
CA LEU A 241 11.99 -12.95 2.60
C LEU A 241 10.66 -13.20 3.31
N THR A 242 9.64 -12.41 3.00
CA THR A 242 8.29 -12.57 3.55
C THR A 242 7.69 -13.93 3.21
N VAL A 243 7.79 -14.36 1.94
CA VAL A 243 7.31 -15.69 1.50
C VAL A 243 8.05 -16.81 2.24
N ARG A 244 9.37 -16.72 2.39
CA ARG A 244 10.16 -17.70 3.16
C ARG A 244 9.66 -17.83 4.59
N ILE A 245 9.49 -16.69 5.28
CA ILE A 245 8.97 -16.64 6.67
C ILE A 245 7.55 -17.24 6.73
N ALA A 246 6.68 -16.89 5.80
CA ALA A 246 5.31 -17.40 5.76
C ALA A 246 5.28 -18.93 5.57
N ARG A 247 6.13 -19.47 4.69
CA ARG A 247 6.24 -20.91 4.45
C ARG A 247 6.76 -21.65 5.68
N ASP A 248 7.72 -21.08 6.41
CA ASP A 248 8.22 -21.67 7.65
C ASP A 248 7.13 -21.73 8.73
N VAL A 249 6.35 -20.66 8.90
CA VAL A 249 5.20 -20.64 9.84
C VAL A 249 4.15 -21.69 9.45
N LEU A 250 3.80 -21.77 8.17
CA LEU A 250 2.82 -22.75 7.68
C LEU A 250 3.28 -24.19 7.98
N ARG A 251 4.53 -24.51 7.68
CA ARG A 251 5.12 -25.85 7.94
C ARG A 251 5.10 -26.20 9.42
N GLU A 252 5.54 -25.28 10.28
CA GLU A 252 5.57 -25.48 11.72
C GLU A 252 4.15 -25.59 12.31
N ALA A 253 3.17 -24.93 11.70
CA ALA A 253 1.76 -25.04 12.07
C ALA A 253 1.08 -26.30 11.51
N GLY A 254 1.79 -27.12 10.73
CA GLY A 254 1.30 -28.38 10.17
C GLY A 254 0.53 -28.23 8.86
N PHE A 255 0.65 -27.09 8.15
CA PHE A 255 0.00 -26.83 6.87
C PHE A 255 1.00 -26.96 5.70
N ASP A 256 0.47 -27.25 4.52
CA ASP A 256 1.27 -27.25 3.29
C ASP A 256 1.82 -25.83 3.05
N PRO A 257 3.15 -25.62 2.99
CA PRO A 257 3.75 -24.33 2.74
C PRO A 257 3.39 -23.75 1.35
N ASN A 258 2.88 -24.56 0.41
CA ASN A 258 2.42 -24.09 -0.89
C ASN A 258 1.11 -23.29 -0.83
N VAL A 259 0.56 -23.04 0.35
CA VAL A 259 -0.43 -21.96 0.59
C VAL A 259 0.13 -20.59 0.14
N VAL A 260 1.46 -20.39 0.26
CA VAL A 260 2.14 -19.18 -0.25
C VAL A 260 3.34 -19.60 -1.09
N THR A 261 3.42 -19.08 -2.32
CA THR A 261 4.54 -19.32 -3.24
C THR A 261 5.06 -18.03 -3.86
N LEU A 262 6.31 -18.07 -4.35
CA LEU A 262 6.99 -16.94 -5.00
C LEU A 262 7.11 -17.20 -6.50
N LEU A 263 6.71 -16.24 -7.31
CA LEU A 263 7.03 -16.21 -8.74
C LEU A 263 8.03 -15.08 -9.02
N ALA A 264 9.31 -15.38 -8.93
CA ALA A 264 10.37 -14.48 -9.38
C ALA A 264 10.47 -14.50 -10.91
N THR A 265 10.61 -13.30 -11.53
CA THR A 265 10.63 -13.14 -12.99
C THR A 265 11.79 -12.22 -13.41
N GLU A 266 12.19 -12.32 -14.68
CA GLU A 266 13.09 -11.37 -15.32
C GLU A 266 12.34 -10.11 -15.81
N PRO A 267 13.03 -9.00 -16.07
CA PRO A 267 12.39 -7.74 -16.51
C PRO A 267 11.52 -7.87 -17.77
N ASN A 268 11.84 -8.82 -18.65
CA ASN A 268 11.15 -9.01 -19.93
C ASN A 268 9.99 -10.02 -19.88
N ASP A 269 9.64 -10.55 -18.72
CA ASP A 269 8.61 -11.59 -18.55
C ASP A 269 7.17 -11.03 -18.47
N GLY A 270 6.92 -9.84 -19.02
CA GLY A 270 5.59 -9.22 -18.97
C GLY A 270 4.48 -10.08 -19.59
N ALA A 271 4.75 -10.77 -20.70
CA ALA A 271 3.79 -11.67 -21.34
C ALA A 271 3.42 -12.88 -20.45
N LEU A 272 4.38 -13.45 -19.73
CA LEU A 272 4.16 -14.53 -18.77
C LEU A 272 3.25 -14.06 -17.63
N VAL A 273 3.45 -12.84 -17.13
CA VAL A 273 2.63 -12.26 -16.06
C VAL A 273 1.20 -12.01 -16.53
N GLN A 274 1.02 -11.53 -17.76
CA GLN A 274 -0.30 -11.36 -18.37
C GLN A 274 -1.01 -12.71 -18.56
N ASP A 275 -0.33 -13.74 -19.09
CA ASP A 275 -0.88 -15.09 -19.21
C ASP A 275 -1.32 -15.64 -17.85
N LEU A 276 -0.46 -15.53 -16.83
CA LEU A 276 -0.80 -15.97 -15.48
C LEU A 276 -2.04 -15.24 -14.93
N ALA A 277 -2.12 -13.91 -15.09
CA ALA A 277 -3.23 -13.10 -14.59
C ALA A 277 -4.58 -13.50 -15.22
N LEU A 278 -4.57 -14.07 -16.42
CA LEU A 278 -5.78 -14.51 -17.13
C LEU A 278 -6.16 -15.99 -16.88
N ARG A 279 -5.35 -16.74 -16.14
CA ARG A 279 -5.63 -18.14 -15.84
C ARG A 279 -6.95 -18.31 -15.08
N PRO A 280 -7.79 -19.30 -15.44
CA PRO A 280 -9.08 -19.53 -14.78
C PRO A 280 -8.95 -19.83 -13.27
N GLU A 281 -7.82 -20.36 -12.84
CA GLU A 281 -7.53 -20.71 -11.46
C GLU A 281 -7.23 -19.49 -10.57
N ILE A 282 -6.77 -18.37 -11.17
CA ILE A 282 -6.54 -17.11 -10.47
C ILE A 282 -7.89 -16.43 -10.22
N LYS A 283 -8.24 -16.28 -8.96
CA LYS A 283 -9.55 -15.78 -8.51
C LYS A 283 -9.51 -14.41 -7.85
N LEU A 284 -8.32 -13.99 -7.45
CA LEU A 284 -8.05 -12.71 -6.82
C LEU A 284 -6.77 -12.15 -7.44
N ILE A 285 -6.73 -10.86 -7.72
CA ILE A 285 -5.54 -10.16 -8.20
C ILE A 285 -5.41 -8.87 -7.39
N ASP A 286 -4.29 -8.71 -6.71
CA ASP A 286 -3.89 -7.48 -6.04
C ASP A 286 -2.73 -6.87 -6.82
N PHE A 287 -2.90 -5.66 -7.30
CA PHE A 287 -1.94 -4.98 -8.16
C PHE A 287 -1.67 -3.56 -7.66
N THR A 288 -0.39 -3.21 -7.57
CA THR A 288 0.06 -1.83 -7.44
C THR A 288 1.08 -1.52 -8.52
N GLY A 289 0.88 -0.44 -9.27
CA GLY A 289 1.79 -0.06 -10.34
C GLY A 289 1.23 0.96 -11.33
N SER A 290 1.68 0.90 -12.59
CA SER A 290 1.30 1.87 -13.61
C SER A 290 -0.20 1.80 -13.96
N THR A 291 -0.78 2.95 -14.30
CA THR A 291 -2.17 3.07 -14.80
C THR A 291 -2.43 2.15 -16.00
N GLN A 292 -1.46 2.02 -16.91
CA GLN A 292 -1.58 1.17 -18.09
C GLN A 292 -1.82 -0.30 -17.70
N ASN A 293 -0.98 -0.85 -16.81
CA ASN A 293 -1.07 -2.25 -16.41
C ASN A 293 -2.29 -2.52 -15.53
N GLY A 294 -2.62 -1.62 -14.59
CA GLY A 294 -3.81 -1.76 -13.74
C GLY A 294 -5.10 -1.73 -14.57
N THR A 295 -5.23 -0.78 -15.49
CA THR A 295 -6.38 -0.69 -16.40
C THR A 295 -6.47 -1.91 -17.33
N TRP A 296 -5.32 -2.46 -17.76
CA TRP A 296 -5.33 -3.69 -18.56
C TRP A 296 -5.87 -4.87 -17.74
N LEU A 297 -5.46 -5.03 -16.49
CA LEU A 297 -5.98 -6.08 -15.60
C LEU A 297 -7.50 -5.94 -15.37
N GLU A 298 -7.97 -4.73 -15.05
CA GLU A 298 -9.40 -4.44 -14.84
C GLU A 298 -10.25 -4.80 -16.07
N ARG A 299 -9.70 -4.59 -17.28
CA ARG A 299 -10.40 -4.83 -18.54
C ARG A 299 -10.31 -6.28 -19.04
N ASN A 300 -9.37 -7.08 -18.58
CA ASN A 300 -9.13 -8.40 -19.17
C ASN A 300 -9.27 -9.57 -18.19
N ALA A 301 -9.02 -9.38 -16.89
CA ALA A 301 -9.03 -10.47 -15.91
C ALA A 301 -10.44 -10.71 -15.32
N HIS A 302 -11.44 -10.93 -16.16
CA HIS A 302 -12.85 -11.07 -15.77
C HIS A 302 -13.16 -12.28 -14.89
N GLN A 303 -12.29 -13.30 -14.86
CA GLN A 303 -12.44 -14.50 -14.03
C GLN A 303 -12.04 -14.26 -12.57
N ALA A 304 -11.36 -13.15 -12.28
CA ALA A 304 -10.86 -12.78 -10.95
C ALA A 304 -11.57 -11.53 -10.40
N GLN A 305 -11.58 -11.41 -9.08
CA GLN A 305 -11.79 -10.12 -8.43
C GLN A 305 -10.46 -9.37 -8.44
N VAL A 306 -10.43 -8.22 -9.10
CA VAL A 306 -9.22 -7.42 -9.28
C VAL A 306 -9.25 -6.21 -8.37
N TYR A 307 -8.19 -6.03 -7.58
CA TYR A 307 -7.94 -4.87 -6.74
C TYR A 307 -6.72 -4.15 -7.28
N THR A 308 -6.86 -2.86 -7.59
CA THR A 308 -5.79 -2.07 -8.19
C THR A 308 -5.53 -0.80 -7.41
N GLU A 309 -4.26 -0.49 -7.25
CA GLU A 309 -3.76 0.84 -6.98
C GLU A 309 -2.85 1.25 -8.13
N LYS A 310 -3.22 2.33 -8.78
CA LYS A 310 -2.57 2.88 -9.97
C LYS A 310 -1.97 4.23 -9.65
N ALA A 311 -1.35 4.83 -10.64
CA ALA A 311 -0.88 6.19 -10.59
C ALA A 311 -2.03 7.21 -10.49
N GLY A 312 -1.76 8.37 -9.90
CA GLY A 312 -2.71 9.44 -9.75
C GLY A 312 -2.06 10.82 -9.73
N VAL A 313 -2.87 11.85 -9.91
CA VAL A 313 -2.46 13.26 -9.85
C VAL A 313 -2.88 13.84 -8.51
N ASN A 314 -1.98 13.81 -7.53
CA ASN A 314 -2.25 14.35 -6.19
C ASN A 314 -2.10 15.88 -6.16
N GLN A 315 -2.90 16.53 -5.32
CA GLN A 315 -3.14 17.96 -5.46
C GLN A 315 -3.16 18.68 -4.12
N ILE A 316 -2.71 19.94 -4.15
CA ILE A 316 -2.78 20.89 -3.03
C ILE A 316 -3.46 22.17 -3.55
N VAL A 317 -4.41 22.71 -2.78
CA VAL A 317 -5.01 24.02 -3.02
C VAL A 317 -4.62 24.95 -1.88
N ILE A 318 -4.11 26.15 -2.20
CA ILE A 318 -3.76 27.16 -1.21
C ILE A 318 -4.67 28.38 -1.43
N ASP A 319 -5.63 28.58 -0.53
CA ASP A 319 -6.54 29.71 -0.49
C ASP A 319 -6.06 30.80 0.47
N SER A 320 -5.73 30.39 1.68
CA SER A 320 -5.21 31.28 2.73
C SER A 320 -4.42 30.46 3.74
N ALA A 321 -3.53 31.10 4.51
CA ALA A 321 -2.75 30.46 5.54
C ALA A 321 -2.26 31.48 6.58
N ASP A 322 -2.49 31.23 7.86
CA ASP A 322 -1.95 32.10 8.92
C ASP A 322 -0.42 32.13 8.91
N ASP A 323 0.23 30.95 8.80
CA ASP A 323 1.68 30.81 8.65
C ASP A 323 2.03 30.11 7.34
N ILE A 324 2.19 30.89 6.28
CA ILE A 324 2.61 30.37 4.96
C ILE A 324 3.97 29.68 5.00
N LYS A 325 4.86 30.11 5.91
CA LYS A 325 6.18 29.48 6.02
C LYS A 325 6.09 28.08 6.62
N ALA A 326 5.14 27.85 7.55
CA ALA A 326 4.86 26.50 8.07
C ALA A 326 4.24 25.61 6.99
N ALA A 327 3.24 26.11 6.24
CA ALA A 327 2.66 25.40 5.11
C ALA A 327 3.71 25.08 4.04
N ALA A 328 4.54 26.04 3.63
CA ALA A 328 5.59 25.83 2.63
C ALA A 328 6.64 24.79 3.08
N ARG A 329 7.01 24.74 4.38
CA ARG A 329 7.90 23.70 4.90
C ARG A 329 7.26 22.31 4.85
N ASN A 330 5.98 22.20 5.17
CA ASN A 330 5.24 20.94 5.12
C ASN A 330 5.13 20.45 3.67
N ILE A 331 4.77 21.33 2.75
CA ILE A 331 4.71 21.04 1.31
C ILE A 331 6.10 20.60 0.82
N ALA A 332 7.16 21.37 1.10
CA ALA A 332 8.52 21.05 0.67
C ALA A 332 8.98 19.65 1.11
N PHE A 333 8.67 19.25 2.35
CA PHE A 333 8.96 17.91 2.84
C PHE A 333 8.20 16.85 2.03
N SER A 334 6.90 17.06 1.79
CA SER A 334 6.05 16.14 1.01
C SER A 334 6.52 15.98 -0.44
N LEU A 335 7.10 17.04 -1.06
CA LEU A 335 7.68 16.99 -2.40
C LEU A 335 9.04 16.28 -2.43
N ALA A 336 9.84 16.38 -1.36
CA ALA A 336 11.21 15.90 -1.32
C ALA A 336 11.33 14.46 -0.83
N LEU A 337 10.46 14.01 0.09
CA LEU A 337 10.54 12.68 0.68
C LEU A 337 10.58 11.59 -0.39
N TYR A 338 11.64 10.77 -0.33
CA TYR A 338 11.92 9.70 -1.29
C TYR A 338 11.90 10.17 -2.75
N SER A 339 12.37 11.41 -3.00
CA SER A 339 12.34 12.04 -4.33
C SER A 339 10.97 11.95 -5.02
N GLY A 340 9.89 12.14 -4.26
CA GLY A 340 8.52 12.07 -4.80
C GLY A 340 8.11 10.73 -5.41
N GLN A 341 8.85 9.64 -5.18
CA GLN A 341 8.56 8.31 -5.73
C GLN A 341 7.48 7.56 -4.92
N MET A 342 6.44 8.29 -4.52
CA MET A 342 5.29 7.80 -3.74
C MET A 342 4.00 8.04 -4.52
N CYS A 343 3.09 7.06 -4.47
CA CYS A 343 1.76 7.19 -5.07
C CYS A 343 0.93 8.35 -4.48
N THR A 344 1.29 8.82 -3.30
CA THR A 344 0.64 9.93 -2.56
C THR A 344 1.40 11.26 -2.65
N ALA A 345 2.54 11.33 -3.36
CA ALA A 345 3.31 12.56 -3.47
C ALA A 345 2.52 13.67 -4.20
N PRO A 346 2.46 14.91 -3.66
CA PRO A 346 1.77 16.00 -4.31
C PRO A 346 2.47 16.38 -5.62
N GLN A 347 1.68 16.54 -6.68
CA GLN A 347 2.17 17.02 -7.97
C GLN A 347 1.73 18.45 -8.24
N ASN A 348 0.42 18.75 -8.13
CA ASN A 348 -0.15 20.04 -8.47
C ASN A 348 -0.39 20.88 -7.22
N ILE A 349 0.07 22.11 -7.21
CA ILE A 349 -0.14 23.09 -6.14
C ILE A 349 -0.79 24.33 -6.76
N TYR A 350 -2.09 24.49 -6.52
CA TYR A 350 -2.88 25.59 -7.07
C TYR A 350 -2.83 26.80 -6.15
N VAL A 351 -2.56 27.96 -6.73
CA VAL A 351 -2.53 29.26 -6.05
C VAL A 351 -3.24 30.32 -6.90
N PRO A 352 -4.22 31.06 -6.36
CA PRO A 352 -4.88 32.13 -7.09
C PRO A 352 -3.90 33.23 -7.53
N ARG A 353 -4.07 33.76 -8.78
CA ARG A 353 -3.24 34.87 -9.33
C ARG A 353 -3.33 36.12 -8.46
N GLY A 354 -4.50 36.36 -7.87
CA GLY A 354 -4.72 37.50 -6.97
C GLY A 354 -3.98 37.38 -5.65
N GLY A 355 -3.31 36.27 -5.43
CA GLY A 355 -2.63 35.97 -4.17
C GLY A 355 -3.58 35.40 -3.11
N ILE A 356 -3.05 35.18 -1.92
CA ILE A 356 -3.74 34.60 -0.77
C ILE A 356 -3.67 35.50 0.45
N ARG A 357 -4.65 35.35 1.35
CA ARG A 357 -4.61 36.02 2.68
C ARG A 357 -3.68 35.26 3.61
N THR A 358 -2.88 36.03 4.39
CA THR A 358 -2.06 35.52 5.48
C THR A 358 -2.22 36.40 6.71
N SER A 359 -1.67 36.00 7.87
CA SER A 359 -1.64 36.85 9.07
C SER A 359 -0.84 38.15 8.87
N GLU A 360 0.09 38.18 7.91
CA GLU A 360 0.93 39.34 7.60
C GLU A 360 0.34 40.22 6.47
N GLY A 361 -0.83 39.87 5.92
CA GLY A 361 -1.48 40.54 4.80
C GLY A 361 -1.65 39.66 3.58
N THR A 362 -1.93 40.25 2.42
CA THR A 362 -2.06 39.49 1.16
C THR A 362 -0.68 39.31 0.53
N LEU A 363 -0.34 38.07 0.21
CA LEU A 363 0.84 37.71 -0.56
C LEU A 363 0.44 37.31 -1.97
N GLY A 364 1.14 37.85 -2.99
CA GLY A 364 0.90 37.54 -4.38
C GLY A 364 1.33 36.11 -4.77
N PHE A 365 0.85 35.67 -5.94
CA PHE A 365 1.18 34.35 -6.48
C PHE A 365 2.70 34.08 -6.49
N ASP A 366 3.49 35.03 -7.02
CA ASP A 366 4.95 34.85 -7.11
C ASP A 366 5.62 34.77 -5.72
N GLU A 367 5.11 35.48 -4.72
CA GLU A 367 5.63 35.41 -3.34
C GLU A 367 5.37 34.04 -2.73
N ILE A 368 4.19 33.46 -2.97
CA ILE A 368 3.85 32.10 -2.51
C ILE A 368 4.70 31.04 -3.24
N ALA A 369 4.81 31.16 -4.56
CA ALA A 369 5.65 30.27 -5.36
C ALA A 369 7.11 30.30 -4.90
N GLN A 370 7.65 31.48 -4.58
CA GLN A 370 8.99 31.64 -4.03
C GLN A 370 9.12 31.12 -2.59
N ALA A 371 8.08 31.23 -1.76
CA ALA A 371 8.09 30.66 -0.41
C ALA A 371 8.19 29.12 -0.47
N ILE A 372 7.46 28.47 -1.36
CA ILE A 372 7.53 27.01 -1.59
C ILE A 372 8.92 26.63 -2.14
N ALA A 373 9.38 27.31 -3.20
CA ALA A 373 10.68 27.07 -3.82
C ALA A 373 11.83 27.23 -2.81
N GLY A 374 11.81 28.30 -2.03
CA GLY A 374 12.80 28.57 -0.99
C GLY A 374 12.79 27.53 0.13
N ALA A 375 11.61 27.00 0.49
CA ALA A 375 11.50 25.91 1.47
C ALA A 375 12.11 24.62 0.93
N VAL A 376 11.85 24.25 -0.35
CA VAL A 376 12.46 23.08 -1.01
C VAL A 376 13.98 23.25 -1.08
N GLN A 377 14.49 24.39 -1.56
CA GLN A 377 15.92 24.65 -1.68
C GLN A 377 16.62 24.57 -0.30
N LYS A 378 16.01 25.14 0.72
CA LYS A 378 16.55 25.09 2.10
C LYS A 378 16.58 23.66 2.65
N LEU A 379 15.57 22.84 2.34
CA LEU A 379 15.48 21.46 2.81
C LEU A 379 16.58 20.58 2.23
N VAL A 380 17.00 20.83 0.99
CA VAL A 380 18.03 20.06 0.27
C VAL A 380 19.39 20.77 0.20
N ALA A 381 19.57 21.87 0.92
CA ALA A 381 20.78 22.70 0.87
C ALA A 381 22.04 21.99 1.40
N ASP A 382 21.89 21.09 2.35
CA ASP A 382 22.98 20.25 2.87
C ASP A 382 22.93 18.88 2.18
N PRO A 383 23.84 18.57 1.24
CA PRO A 383 23.80 17.32 0.49
C PRO A 383 23.84 16.07 1.36
N ALA A 384 24.58 16.08 2.46
CA ALA A 384 24.68 14.91 3.35
C ALA A 384 23.36 14.57 4.04
N ARG A 385 22.56 15.59 4.38
CA ARG A 385 21.20 15.41 4.92
C ARG A 385 20.16 15.17 3.83
N ALA A 386 20.34 15.80 2.68
CA ALA A 386 19.41 15.68 1.57
C ALA A 386 19.33 14.22 1.06
N VAL A 387 20.45 13.51 0.95
CA VAL A 387 20.44 12.11 0.49
C VAL A 387 19.69 11.18 1.45
N GLU A 388 19.67 11.46 2.74
CA GLU A 388 18.91 10.70 3.73
C GLU A 388 17.38 10.94 3.64
N LEU A 389 16.96 12.04 3.07
CA LEU A 389 15.56 12.36 2.80
C LEU A 389 15.13 11.86 1.41
N LEU A 390 15.97 12.15 0.41
CA LEU A 390 15.66 11.90 -1.00
C LEU A 390 15.81 10.42 -1.38
N GLY A 391 16.74 9.68 -0.74
CA GLY A 391 17.12 8.35 -1.21
C GLY A 391 17.68 8.39 -2.64
N ALA A 392 17.53 7.29 -3.37
CA ALA A 392 17.98 7.16 -4.76
C ALA A 392 16.82 6.90 -5.72
N ILE A 393 16.94 7.33 -6.96
CA ILE A 393 15.96 7.09 -8.01
C ILE A 393 15.96 5.61 -8.39
N GLN A 394 14.80 4.98 -8.29
CA GLN A 394 14.64 3.54 -8.45
C GLN A 394 14.89 3.06 -9.89
N ASN A 395 14.41 3.80 -10.89
CA ASN A 395 14.57 3.41 -12.28
C ASN A 395 14.85 4.60 -13.21
N GLU A 396 15.41 4.30 -14.40
CA GLU A 396 15.78 5.29 -15.42
C GLU A 396 14.59 6.08 -15.96
N GLY A 397 13.39 5.50 -16.00
CA GLY A 397 12.20 6.19 -16.48
C GLY A 397 11.80 7.39 -15.61
N VAL A 398 12.21 7.43 -14.33
CA VAL A 398 12.03 8.62 -13.49
C VAL A 398 12.98 9.74 -13.92
N ILE A 399 14.24 9.41 -14.22
CA ILE A 399 15.23 10.40 -14.73
C ILE A 399 14.73 11.01 -16.04
N GLN A 400 14.28 10.17 -16.98
CA GLN A 400 13.74 10.64 -18.27
C GLN A 400 12.54 11.58 -18.07
N ARG A 401 11.62 11.26 -17.13
CA ARG A 401 10.48 12.15 -16.81
C ARG A 401 10.92 13.49 -16.24
N ILE A 402 11.96 13.53 -15.39
CA ILE A 402 12.53 14.78 -14.89
C ILE A 402 13.05 15.64 -16.06
N ASP A 403 13.81 15.04 -16.97
CA ASP A 403 14.42 15.73 -18.12
C ASP A 403 13.36 16.20 -19.15
N GLU A 404 12.25 15.46 -19.28
CA GLU A 404 11.10 15.86 -20.09
C GLU A 404 10.32 17.00 -19.42
N ALA A 405 10.01 16.85 -18.13
CA ALA A 405 9.24 17.85 -17.39
C ALA A 405 9.96 19.19 -17.28
N ALA A 406 11.29 19.22 -17.20
CA ALA A 406 12.09 20.44 -17.16
C ALA A 406 11.87 21.38 -18.35
N LYS A 407 11.23 20.90 -19.42
CA LYS A 407 10.91 21.68 -20.63
C LYS A 407 9.52 22.31 -20.63
N LEU A 408 8.68 22.03 -19.60
CA LEU A 408 7.25 22.33 -19.63
C LEU A 408 6.90 23.74 -19.14
N GLY A 409 7.71 24.35 -18.29
CA GLY A 409 7.39 25.62 -17.68
C GLY A 409 8.60 26.37 -17.14
N ARG A 410 8.35 27.47 -16.43
CA ARG A 410 9.43 28.23 -15.76
C ARG A 410 9.87 27.47 -14.51
N ALA A 411 11.14 27.12 -14.43
CA ALA A 411 11.70 26.49 -13.25
C ALA A 411 11.72 27.47 -12.06
N LEU A 412 11.07 27.09 -10.97
CA LEU A 412 11.21 27.70 -9.65
C LEU A 412 12.34 27.03 -8.85
N VAL A 413 12.47 25.70 -9.01
CA VAL A 413 13.57 24.91 -8.49
C VAL A 413 14.00 23.93 -9.58
N GLU A 414 15.27 23.97 -9.95
CA GLU A 414 15.85 22.99 -10.88
C GLU A 414 16.21 21.69 -10.14
N SER A 415 16.00 20.56 -10.80
CA SER A 415 16.45 19.27 -10.28
C SER A 415 17.94 19.08 -10.48
N LEU A 416 18.67 18.90 -9.40
CA LEU A 416 20.11 18.67 -9.40
C LEU A 416 20.43 17.21 -9.05
N SER A 417 21.51 16.70 -9.65
CA SER A 417 22.12 15.43 -9.23
C SER A 417 22.97 15.67 -7.99
N LEU A 418 22.82 14.84 -6.97
CA LEU A 418 23.64 14.90 -5.74
C LEU A 418 24.52 13.65 -5.67
N GLU A 419 25.77 13.86 -5.21
CA GLU A 419 26.65 12.75 -4.85
C GLU A 419 26.28 12.18 -3.48
N HIS A 420 26.15 10.87 -3.39
CA HIS A 420 25.88 10.21 -2.12
C HIS A 420 27.20 9.88 -1.41
N PRO A 421 27.41 10.29 -0.13
CA PRO A 421 28.71 10.16 0.53
C PRO A 421 29.17 8.71 0.71
N ALA A 422 28.24 7.74 0.81
CA ALA A 422 28.56 6.33 0.99
C ALA A 422 28.43 5.48 -0.30
N PHE A 423 27.75 5.98 -1.35
CA PHE A 423 27.42 5.20 -2.54
C PHE A 423 27.68 6.02 -3.81
N ALA A 424 28.89 5.94 -4.35
CA ALA A 424 29.29 6.72 -5.54
C ALA A 424 28.42 6.46 -6.79
N GLY A 425 27.75 5.31 -6.87
CA GLY A 425 26.85 4.95 -7.99
C GLY A 425 25.38 5.31 -7.75
N ALA A 426 25.03 5.96 -6.63
CA ALA A 426 23.66 6.30 -6.31
C ALA A 426 23.09 7.37 -7.25
N ARG A 427 21.85 7.17 -7.70
CA ARG A 427 21.13 8.11 -8.56
C ARG A 427 20.25 9.02 -7.71
N VAL A 428 20.82 10.07 -7.12
CA VAL A 428 20.06 11.02 -6.27
C VAL A 428 19.69 12.26 -7.07
N ARG A 429 18.41 12.66 -7.03
CA ARG A 429 17.89 13.86 -7.69
C ARG A 429 17.09 14.71 -6.71
N THR A 430 17.35 16.02 -6.70
CA THR A 430 16.52 16.96 -5.96
C THR A 430 15.19 17.23 -6.67
N PRO A 431 14.14 17.75 -5.98
CA PRO A 431 12.88 18.08 -6.62
C PRO A 431 13.03 19.10 -7.76
N LEU A 432 12.26 18.88 -8.83
CA LEU A 432 11.97 19.84 -9.88
C LEU A 432 10.64 20.51 -9.55
N VAL A 433 10.62 21.83 -9.39
CA VAL A 433 9.39 22.59 -9.17
C VAL A 433 9.23 23.59 -10.29
N LEU A 434 8.13 23.52 -11.03
CA LEU A 434 7.85 24.36 -12.18
C LEU A 434 6.63 25.24 -11.92
N GLN A 435 6.63 26.43 -12.49
CA GLN A 435 5.46 27.30 -12.56
C GLN A 435 4.69 27.02 -13.85
N LEU A 436 3.39 26.79 -13.73
CA LEU A 436 2.43 26.63 -14.82
C LEU A 436 1.23 27.55 -14.64
N ASP A 437 0.38 27.59 -15.65
CA ASP A 437 -0.82 28.39 -15.73
C ASP A 437 -2.03 27.52 -16.06
N ALA A 438 -3.08 27.60 -15.26
CA ALA A 438 -4.28 26.78 -15.43
C ALA A 438 -5.00 27.00 -16.77
N ALA A 439 -4.88 28.21 -17.36
CA ALA A 439 -5.55 28.55 -18.62
C ALA A 439 -4.83 27.99 -19.85
N THR A 440 -3.50 27.81 -19.79
CA THR A 440 -2.68 27.44 -20.96
C THR A 440 -2.03 26.09 -20.89
N ASP A 441 -1.81 25.54 -19.69
CA ASP A 441 -0.95 24.40 -19.47
C ASP A 441 -1.68 23.13 -19.00
N GLN A 442 -3.02 23.08 -19.12
CA GLN A 442 -3.85 22.01 -18.58
C GLN A 442 -3.39 20.60 -19.00
N ALA A 443 -3.05 20.41 -20.28
CA ALA A 443 -2.59 19.11 -20.78
C ALA A 443 -1.29 18.61 -20.11
N GLN A 444 -0.54 19.49 -19.45
CA GLN A 444 0.72 19.15 -18.79
C GLN A 444 0.49 18.66 -17.36
N PHE A 445 -0.41 19.29 -16.60
CA PHE A 445 -0.62 18.98 -15.19
C PHE A 445 -1.79 18.01 -14.90
N THR A 446 -2.58 17.64 -15.91
CA THR A 446 -3.61 16.58 -15.80
C THR A 446 -3.06 15.17 -15.94
N LYS A 447 -1.79 15.02 -16.32
CA LYS A 447 -1.07 13.76 -16.46
C LYS A 447 -0.18 13.56 -15.24
N GLU A 448 -0.07 12.31 -14.76
CA GLU A 448 0.89 11.97 -13.69
C GLU A 448 2.33 12.07 -14.18
N TRP A 449 3.16 12.72 -13.36
CA TRP A 449 4.61 12.84 -13.51
C TRP A 449 5.33 12.18 -12.34
N PHE A 450 5.17 10.86 -12.19
CA PHE A 450 5.72 10.11 -11.06
C PHE A 450 7.22 10.33 -10.88
N GLY A 451 7.62 10.88 -9.73
CA GLY A 451 8.98 11.26 -9.37
C GLY A 451 9.04 12.63 -8.68
N PRO A 452 10.21 13.23 -8.52
CA PRO A 452 10.41 14.52 -7.87
C PRO A 452 10.00 15.70 -8.77
N ILE A 453 8.78 15.70 -9.27
CA ILE A 453 8.27 16.69 -10.23
C ILE A 453 6.98 17.27 -9.69
N SER A 454 6.93 18.59 -9.50
CA SER A 454 5.75 19.30 -9.01
C SER A 454 5.54 20.62 -9.70
N PHE A 455 4.28 21.05 -9.75
CA PHE A 455 3.85 22.27 -10.43
C PHE A 455 3.19 23.23 -9.44
N VAL A 456 3.62 24.49 -9.42
CA VAL A 456 2.88 25.60 -8.79
C VAL A 456 2.07 26.28 -9.91
N ILE A 457 0.74 26.17 -9.82
CA ILE A 457 -0.17 26.48 -10.92
C ILE A 457 -0.97 27.71 -10.57
N ALA A 458 -0.87 28.74 -11.43
CA ALA A 458 -1.67 29.96 -11.30
C ALA A 458 -3.10 29.70 -11.74
N THR A 459 -4.08 30.00 -10.87
CA THR A 459 -5.53 29.93 -11.14
C THR A 459 -6.17 31.30 -11.03
N ASP A 460 -7.38 31.46 -11.58
CA ASP A 460 -8.09 32.74 -11.50
C ASP A 460 -8.72 32.99 -10.12
N SER A 461 -9.04 31.89 -9.40
CA SER A 461 -9.65 31.95 -8.06
C SER A 461 -9.47 30.64 -7.32
N THR A 462 -9.72 30.64 -6.00
CA THR A 462 -9.81 29.42 -5.17
C THR A 462 -10.90 28.48 -5.67
N ALA A 463 -12.05 28.99 -6.09
CA ALA A 463 -13.13 28.18 -6.64
C ALA A 463 -12.66 27.40 -7.89
N GLN A 464 -11.95 28.06 -8.82
CA GLN A 464 -11.36 27.35 -9.97
C GLN A 464 -10.34 26.28 -9.53
N SER A 465 -9.52 26.57 -8.50
CA SER A 465 -8.56 25.61 -7.97
C SER A 465 -9.25 24.34 -7.45
N LEU A 466 -10.33 24.49 -6.69
CA LEU A 466 -11.12 23.39 -6.14
C LEU A 466 -11.86 22.61 -7.23
N ASP A 467 -12.42 23.31 -8.22
CA ASP A 467 -13.07 22.66 -9.36
C ASP A 467 -12.08 21.82 -10.19
N LEU A 468 -10.90 22.35 -10.48
CA LEU A 468 -9.83 21.61 -11.15
C LEU A 468 -9.39 20.40 -10.33
N ALA A 469 -9.17 20.60 -9.03
CA ALA A 469 -8.72 19.52 -8.15
C ALA A 469 -9.74 18.37 -8.08
N GLY A 470 -11.02 18.69 -7.92
CA GLY A 470 -12.10 17.68 -7.92
C GLY A 470 -12.26 16.97 -9.26
N ALA A 471 -12.25 17.74 -10.37
CA ALA A 471 -12.40 17.19 -11.72
C ALA A 471 -11.23 16.28 -12.11
N ILE A 472 -9.98 16.69 -11.85
CA ILE A 472 -8.78 15.88 -12.15
C ILE A 472 -8.76 14.60 -11.30
N ALA A 473 -9.14 14.68 -10.02
CA ALA A 473 -9.24 13.48 -9.18
C ALA A 473 -10.29 12.50 -9.73
N ALA A 474 -11.46 12.99 -10.15
CA ALA A 474 -12.52 12.16 -10.73
C ALA A 474 -12.14 11.54 -12.08
N GLU A 475 -11.42 12.25 -12.95
CA GLU A 475 -11.13 11.84 -14.32
C GLU A 475 -9.81 11.08 -14.45
N HIS A 476 -8.76 11.55 -13.76
CA HIS A 476 -7.40 11.02 -13.89
C HIS A 476 -6.94 10.24 -12.66
N GLY A 477 -7.68 10.34 -11.55
CA GLY A 477 -7.37 9.71 -10.28
C GLY A 477 -6.45 10.55 -9.39
N ALA A 478 -6.66 10.45 -8.09
CA ALA A 478 -5.78 10.97 -7.04
C ALA A 478 -5.95 10.13 -5.77
N LEU A 479 -4.88 9.96 -5.01
CA LEU A 479 -4.94 9.35 -3.68
C LEU A 479 -5.08 10.41 -2.59
N THR A 480 -4.59 11.63 -2.82
CA THR A 480 -4.60 12.71 -1.84
C THR A 480 -5.01 14.04 -2.45
N LEU A 481 -5.80 14.80 -1.69
CA LEU A 481 -6.07 16.22 -1.88
C LEU A 481 -5.77 16.95 -0.57
N SER A 482 -5.03 18.06 -0.63
CA SER A 482 -4.78 18.89 0.54
C SER A 482 -5.25 20.31 0.29
N VAL A 483 -5.80 20.96 1.31
CA VAL A 483 -6.27 22.35 1.23
C VAL A 483 -5.74 23.14 2.40
N TYR A 484 -5.24 24.34 2.12
CA TYR A 484 -4.90 25.35 3.12
C TYR A 484 -5.88 26.49 3.01
N SER A 485 -6.68 26.70 4.04
CA SER A 485 -7.63 27.82 4.14
C SER A 485 -7.96 28.14 5.59
N THR A 486 -8.21 29.43 5.85
CA THR A 486 -8.76 29.96 7.11
C THR A 486 -10.23 30.33 6.96
N ASP A 487 -10.85 30.06 5.82
CA ASP A 487 -12.23 30.36 5.50
C ASP A 487 -13.09 29.09 5.52
N GLU A 488 -14.03 29.02 6.44
CA GLU A 488 -14.93 27.87 6.64
C GLU A 488 -15.74 27.52 5.37
N ALA A 489 -16.15 28.55 4.57
CA ALA A 489 -16.88 28.30 3.34
C ALA A 489 -16.01 27.63 2.27
N VAL A 490 -14.74 28.02 2.19
CA VAL A 490 -13.75 27.37 1.31
C VAL A 490 -13.47 25.94 1.75
N LEU A 491 -13.43 25.68 3.07
CA LEU A 491 -13.23 24.32 3.58
C LEU A 491 -14.42 23.42 3.28
N GLU A 492 -15.65 23.94 3.31
CA GLU A 492 -16.85 23.19 2.89
C GLU A 492 -16.83 22.92 1.39
N ASP A 493 -16.49 23.90 0.55
CA ASP A 493 -16.32 23.72 -0.90
C ASP A 493 -15.23 22.69 -1.21
N ALA A 494 -14.14 22.66 -0.41
CA ALA A 494 -13.08 21.67 -0.53
C ALA A 494 -13.57 20.25 -0.16
N HIS A 495 -14.42 20.15 0.86
CA HIS A 495 -15.07 18.88 1.23
C HIS A 495 -15.95 18.36 0.08
N GLU A 496 -16.78 19.22 -0.49
CA GLU A 496 -17.59 18.86 -1.67
C GLU A 496 -16.73 18.48 -2.90
N ALA A 497 -15.61 19.17 -3.13
CA ALA A 497 -14.67 18.81 -4.19
C ALA A 497 -14.05 17.43 -3.95
N SER A 498 -13.71 17.09 -2.69
CA SER A 498 -13.17 15.77 -2.32
C SER A 498 -14.20 14.66 -2.53
N ILE A 499 -15.47 14.89 -2.21
CA ILE A 499 -16.56 13.94 -2.45
C ILE A 499 -16.74 13.71 -3.96
N ARG A 500 -16.82 14.78 -4.77
CA ARG A 500 -16.92 14.68 -6.24
C ARG A 500 -15.73 13.94 -6.85
N GLY A 501 -14.52 14.23 -6.34
CA GLY A 501 -13.27 13.60 -6.79
C GLY A 501 -13.04 12.18 -6.26
N GLY A 502 -13.85 11.74 -5.28
CA GLY A 502 -13.65 10.46 -4.61
C GLY A 502 -12.26 10.33 -3.97
N VAL A 503 -11.73 11.41 -3.41
CA VAL A 503 -10.35 11.49 -2.89
C VAL A 503 -10.33 11.90 -1.43
N ALA A 504 -9.38 11.38 -0.65
CA ALA A 504 -9.19 11.78 0.75
C ALA A 504 -8.72 13.23 0.86
N LEU A 505 -9.35 14.01 1.75
CA LEU A 505 -9.04 15.43 2.00
C LEU A 505 -8.22 15.60 3.27
N SER A 506 -7.14 16.38 3.16
CA SER A 506 -6.32 16.87 4.27
C SER A 506 -6.43 18.39 4.38
N ILE A 507 -6.62 18.91 5.59
CA ILE A 507 -6.84 20.33 5.82
C ILE A 507 -5.75 20.91 6.70
N ASN A 508 -5.09 22.00 6.25
CA ASN A 508 -4.14 22.80 7.02
C ASN A 508 -3.01 22.00 7.68
N LEU A 509 -2.50 20.97 6.99
CA LEU A 509 -1.42 20.14 7.55
C LEU A 509 -0.13 20.93 7.71
N THR A 510 0.41 20.93 8.91
CA THR A 510 1.68 21.57 9.29
C THR A 510 2.46 20.71 10.28
N GLY A 511 3.67 21.13 10.63
CA GLY A 511 4.52 20.40 11.57
C GLY A 511 4.92 19.01 11.04
N GLY A 512 4.70 17.99 11.86
CA GLY A 512 5.08 16.60 11.55
C GLY A 512 3.99 15.74 10.90
N VAL A 513 2.91 16.33 10.41
CA VAL A 513 1.83 15.64 9.72
C VAL A 513 1.86 15.99 8.23
N PHE A 514 2.08 15.02 7.36
CA PHE A 514 2.32 15.22 5.94
C PHE A 514 1.25 14.53 5.09
N VAL A 515 0.82 15.19 4.01
CA VAL A 515 -0.25 14.71 3.13
C VAL A 515 0.08 13.38 2.44
N ASN A 516 1.34 13.09 2.20
CA ASN A 516 1.79 11.87 1.55
C ASN A 516 2.04 10.70 2.52
N GLN A 517 1.71 10.84 3.78
CA GLN A 517 1.81 9.79 4.79
C GLN A 517 0.42 9.44 5.34
N SER A 518 0.16 8.16 5.57
CA SER A 518 -1.08 7.68 6.18
C SER A 518 -0.79 6.55 7.16
N ALA A 519 -1.41 6.60 8.34
CA ALA A 519 -1.27 5.60 9.38
C ALA A 519 -2.37 4.53 9.26
N ALA A 520 -2.00 3.26 9.30
CA ALA A 520 -2.94 2.16 9.39
C ALA A 520 -3.86 2.32 10.61
N PHE A 521 -5.06 1.76 10.55
CA PHE A 521 -6.16 1.89 11.50
C PHE A 521 -6.78 3.28 11.59
N SER A 522 -6.00 4.35 11.41
CA SER A 522 -6.46 5.74 11.42
C SER A 522 -6.97 6.17 10.04
N ASP A 523 -6.14 6.00 9.02
CA ASP A 523 -6.40 6.53 7.68
C ASP A 523 -6.67 5.42 6.67
N PHE A 524 -7.66 5.60 5.81
CA PHE A 524 -7.82 4.77 4.61
C PHE A 524 -6.80 5.17 3.55
N HIS A 525 -6.15 4.18 2.94
CA HIS A 525 -5.27 4.42 1.81
C HIS A 525 -6.01 4.16 0.50
N GLY A 526 -6.30 5.25 -0.21
CA GLY A 526 -7.23 5.23 -1.34
C GLY A 526 -8.68 5.11 -0.89
N THR A 527 -9.60 5.47 -1.74
CA THR A 527 -11.05 5.40 -1.47
C THR A 527 -11.77 4.33 -2.27
N GLY A 528 -11.16 3.90 -3.38
CA GLY A 528 -11.82 3.04 -4.37
C GLY A 528 -12.86 3.77 -5.23
N ALA A 529 -12.97 5.10 -5.13
CA ALA A 529 -14.01 5.90 -5.78
C ALA A 529 -13.51 6.74 -6.97
N ASN A 530 -12.23 6.64 -7.33
CA ASN A 530 -11.66 7.33 -8.48
C ASN A 530 -10.64 6.43 -9.22
N PRO A 531 -10.18 6.80 -10.43
CA PRO A 531 -9.33 5.94 -11.25
C PRO A 531 -7.97 5.54 -10.66
N ALA A 532 -7.47 6.22 -9.61
CA ALA A 532 -6.19 5.85 -8.99
C ALA A 532 -6.25 4.51 -8.24
N ALA A 533 -7.40 4.17 -7.67
CA ALA A 533 -7.59 2.89 -6.99
C ALA A 533 -9.06 2.45 -7.07
N ASN A 534 -9.31 1.14 -7.24
CA ASN A 534 -10.66 0.59 -7.20
C ASN A 534 -11.04 -0.01 -5.84
N ALA A 535 -10.18 0.13 -4.85
CA ALA A 535 -10.40 -0.30 -3.46
C ALA A 535 -9.56 0.55 -2.49
N ALA A 536 -9.95 0.60 -1.23
CA ALA A 536 -9.09 1.07 -0.15
C ALA A 536 -8.15 -0.05 0.31
N LEU A 537 -6.95 0.29 0.77
CA LEU A 537 -5.99 -0.65 1.37
C LEU A 537 -5.80 -0.34 2.87
N ALA A 538 -6.47 -0.99 3.82
CA ALA A 538 -7.57 -1.91 3.61
C ALA A 538 -8.84 -1.37 4.28
N ASP A 539 -9.99 -1.97 3.94
CA ASP A 539 -11.27 -1.77 4.62
C ASP A 539 -12.08 -3.07 4.64
N ALA A 540 -13.31 -3.01 5.16
CA ALA A 540 -14.21 -4.16 5.18
C ALA A 540 -14.55 -4.67 3.77
N ALA A 541 -14.75 -3.78 2.80
CA ALA A 541 -15.07 -4.14 1.42
C ALA A 541 -13.90 -4.84 0.72
N PHE A 542 -12.68 -4.40 0.98
CA PHE A 542 -11.45 -5.01 0.47
C PHE A 542 -11.33 -6.49 0.84
N VAL A 543 -11.73 -6.87 2.05
CA VAL A 543 -11.61 -8.26 2.54
C VAL A 543 -12.87 -9.09 2.30
N ALA A 544 -14.07 -8.51 2.43
CA ALA A 544 -15.32 -9.26 2.41
C ALA A 544 -15.62 -9.95 1.06
N ASN A 545 -15.05 -9.45 -0.02
CA ASN A 545 -15.25 -10.03 -1.35
C ASN A 545 -14.28 -11.19 -1.69
N ARG A 546 -13.37 -11.57 -0.76
CA ARG A 546 -12.37 -12.63 -0.96
C ARG A 546 -12.85 -14.02 -0.56
N PHE A 547 -14.04 -14.12 0.00
CA PHE A 547 -14.69 -15.40 0.34
C PHE A 547 -16.18 -15.38 -0.02
N ARG A 548 -16.82 -16.54 0.12
CA ARG A 548 -18.27 -16.73 -0.01
C ARG A 548 -18.78 -17.57 1.15
N VAL A 549 -20.08 -17.57 1.38
CA VAL A 549 -20.73 -18.43 2.36
C VAL A 549 -21.67 -19.39 1.66
N VAL A 550 -21.44 -20.69 1.86
CA VAL A 550 -22.35 -21.75 1.40
C VAL A 550 -23.19 -22.20 2.57
N GLN A 551 -24.51 -22.19 2.39
CA GLN A 551 -25.46 -22.59 3.38
C GLN A 551 -25.99 -24.00 3.06
N SER A 552 -26.05 -24.88 4.07
CA SER A 552 -26.88 -26.08 4.06
C SER A 552 -27.98 -25.95 5.12
N ARG A 553 -29.10 -26.66 4.90
CA ARG A 553 -30.24 -26.69 5.83
C ARG A 553 -30.89 -28.05 5.84
N VAL A 554 -31.30 -28.49 7.01
CA VAL A 554 -32.01 -29.75 7.23
C VAL A 554 -33.25 -29.45 8.04
N HIS A 555 -34.41 -30.04 7.65
CA HIS A 555 -35.62 -30.01 8.45
C HIS A 555 -35.38 -30.84 9.70
N VAL A 556 -35.77 -30.31 10.85
CA VAL A 556 -35.65 -30.97 12.18
C VAL A 556 -36.97 -30.83 12.93
N GLU A 557 -37.20 -31.71 13.89
CA GLU A 557 -38.33 -31.56 14.81
C GLU A 557 -38.17 -30.26 15.61
N PRO A 558 -39.27 -29.49 15.80
CA PRO A 558 -39.23 -28.32 16.65
C PRO A 558 -38.75 -28.67 18.06
N LYS A 559 -38.00 -27.77 18.69
CA LYS A 559 -37.66 -27.96 20.11
C LYS A 559 -38.96 -28.01 20.91
N ALA A 560 -39.11 -29.04 21.75
CA ALA A 560 -40.25 -29.09 22.69
C ALA A 560 -40.28 -27.80 23.52
N ALA A 561 -41.42 -27.11 23.55
CA ALA A 561 -41.60 -25.99 24.44
C ALA A 561 -41.24 -26.42 25.87
N PRO A 562 -40.47 -25.61 26.64
CA PRO A 562 -40.26 -25.94 28.04
C PRO A 562 -41.64 -26.14 28.70
N ALA A 563 -41.80 -27.26 29.39
CA ALA A 563 -43.03 -27.55 30.10
C ALA A 563 -43.34 -26.34 31.00
N VAL A 564 -44.46 -25.67 30.76
CA VAL A 564 -44.94 -24.61 31.65
C VAL A 564 -45.22 -25.31 32.93
N ALA A 565 -44.39 -25.09 33.97
CA ALA A 565 -44.66 -25.54 35.29
C ALA A 565 -45.96 -24.84 35.75
N GLY A 566 -47.03 -25.63 35.89
CA GLY A 566 -48.32 -25.20 36.38
C GLY A 566 -48.28 -24.82 37.87
#